data_660c9a84d102f3a6b4229225d1c7d681
#
_entry.id   660c9a84d102f3a6b4229225d1c7d681
#
_cell.length_a   1.000
_cell.length_b   1.000
_cell.length_c   1.000
_cell.angle_alpha   90.00
_cell.angle_beta   90.00
_cell.angle_gamma   90.00
#
_symmetry.space_group_name_H-M   'P 1'
#
loop_
_entity.id
_entity.type
_entity.pdbx_description
1 polymer ?
#
loop_
_entity_poly.entity_id
_entity_poly.type
_entity_poly.pdbx_seq_one_letter_code
_entity_poly.pdbx_strand_id
1 'polypeptide(L)'
;MCHRRYYQTLYMQLPPDSLLQLRLQRWSRHLTIIIILISLLVLLGWQFGIDLLKDPFSTTVAMNPVSAIGFILSGISLWLFTNTAYRKTACILAAVVLLVGLLKFGGLAVGLDLPIDTFLFTDKLLVAKAANLPNRMAPNTAFCFVLTGVSLLLFSHENSKKQKPSHYLALVIVLMGLLSLLGYLYRVQSFYGFLTY
;
A
#
# COMPACT_ATOMS: atom_id res chain seq x y z
N MET A 1 26.47 -21.06 -24.72
CA MET A 1 25.19 -21.69 -25.20
C MET A 1 24.65 -22.79 -24.28
N CYS A 2 25.47 -23.50 -23.52
CA CYS A 2 25.05 -24.64 -22.65
C CYS A 2 24.15 -24.23 -21.45
N HIS A 3 24.37 -23.04 -20.86
CA HIS A 3 23.67 -22.57 -19.65
C HIS A 3 22.16 -22.31 -19.88
N ARG A 4 21.78 -21.88 -21.08
CA ARG A 4 20.38 -21.59 -21.43
C ARG A 4 19.53 -22.85 -21.60
N ARG A 5 20.10 -23.94 -22.11
CA ARG A 5 19.41 -25.24 -22.28
C ARG A 5 19.17 -25.94 -20.94
N TYR A 6 20.13 -25.85 -20.03
CA TYR A 6 19.99 -26.45 -18.69
C TYR A 6 18.83 -25.86 -17.90
N TYR A 7 18.65 -24.55 -17.95
CA TYR A 7 17.48 -23.91 -17.33
C TYR A 7 16.16 -24.30 -18.00
N GLN A 8 16.12 -24.42 -19.33
CA GLN A 8 14.90 -24.82 -20.03
C GLN A 8 14.46 -26.26 -19.69
N THR A 9 15.39 -27.18 -19.57
CA THR A 9 15.09 -28.56 -19.13
C THR A 9 14.65 -28.64 -17.67
N LEU A 10 15.24 -27.83 -16.79
CA LEU A 10 14.82 -27.74 -15.38
C LEU A 10 13.39 -27.19 -15.24
N TYR A 11 13.04 -26.19 -16.03
CA TYR A 11 11.67 -25.63 -16.05
C TYR A 11 10.61 -26.60 -16.56
N MET A 12 10.95 -27.53 -17.46
CA MET A 12 10.03 -28.56 -17.97
C MET A 12 9.73 -29.68 -16.96
N GLN A 13 10.57 -29.87 -15.95
CA GLN A 13 10.40 -30.91 -14.93
C GLN A 13 9.67 -30.41 -13.66
N LEU A 14 9.40 -29.11 -13.56
CA LEU A 14 8.67 -28.57 -12.42
C LEU A 14 7.16 -28.78 -12.59
N PRO A 15 6.43 -29.19 -11.54
CA PRO A 15 4.98 -29.29 -11.60
C PRO A 15 4.36 -27.92 -11.96
N PRO A 16 3.26 -27.90 -12.73
CA PRO A 16 2.65 -26.65 -13.24
C PRO A 16 2.37 -25.63 -12.15
N ASP A 17 2.03 -26.09 -10.95
CA ASP A 17 1.76 -25.23 -9.79
C ASP A 17 3.00 -24.46 -9.32
N SER A 18 4.20 -25.06 -9.41
CA SER A 18 5.45 -24.40 -9.03
C SER A 18 5.87 -23.31 -10.02
N LEU A 19 5.62 -23.51 -11.32
CA LEU A 19 5.87 -22.50 -12.35
C LEU A 19 4.94 -21.30 -12.19
N LEU A 20 3.67 -21.54 -11.87
CA LEU A 20 2.71 -20.49 -11.58
C LEU A 20 3.15 -19.69 -10.35
N GLN A 21 3.55 -20.36 -9.27
CA GLN A 21 4.04 -19.70 -8.06
C GLN A 21 5.27 -18.81 -8.33
N LEU A 22 6.25 -19.28 -9.11
CA LEU A 22 7.43 -18.50 -9.49
C LEU A 22 7.07 -17.26 -10.32
N ARG A 23 6.12 -17.40 -11.25
CA ARG A 23 5.61 -16.28 -12.04
C ARG A 23 4.91 -15.25 -11.14
N LEU A 24 4.01 -15.69 -10.27
CA LEU A 24 3.29 -14.81 -9.34
C LEU A 24 4.25 -14.07 -8.40
N GLN A 25 5.26 -14.75 -7.85
CA GLN A 25 6.29 -14.10 -7.03
C GLN A 25 7.08 -13.03 -7.80
N ARG A 26 7.39 -13.29 -9.06
CA ARG A 26 8.08 -12.31 -9.92
C ARG A 26 7.20 -11.09 -10.19
N TRP A 27 5.93 -11.30 -10.55
CA TRP A 27 4.96 -10.21 -10.72
C TRP A 27 4.76 -9.40 -9.44
N SER A 28 4.63 -10.06 -8.29
CA SER A 28 4.53 -9.39 -6.98
C SER A 28 5.73 -8.47 -6.73
N ARG A 29 6.96 -8.91 -7.01
CA ARG A 29 8.16 -8.07 -6.87
C ARG A 29 8.13 -6.84 -7.78
N HIS A 30 7.74 -6.99 -9.04
CA HIS A 30 7.65 -5.86 -9.96
C HIS A 30 6.59 -4.86 -9.51
N LEU A 31 5.41 -5.33 -9.10
CA LEU A 31 4.35 -4.48 -8.57
C LEU A 31 4.79 -3.74 -7.30
N THR A 32 5.50 -4.42 -6.40
CA THR A 32 6.06 -3.81 -5.19
C THR A 32 7.03 -2.68 -5.52
N ILE A 33 7.93 -2.87 -6.49
CA ILE A 33 8.87 -1.83 -6.93
C ILE A 33 8.10 -0.65 -7.52
N ILE A 34 7.10 -0.89 -8.37
CA ILE A 34 6.27 0.16 -8.97
C ILE A 34 5.58 1.00 -7.90
N ILE A 35 4.97 0.36 -6.90
CA ILE A 35 4.30 1.06 -5.80
C ILE A 35 5.30 1.93 -5.02
N ILE A 36 6.48 1.41 -4.69
CA ILE A 36 7.52 2.16 -3.99
C ILE A 36 7.97 3.37 -4.84
N LEU A 37 8.20 3.19 -6.14
CA LEU A 37 8.61 4.26 -7.02
C LEU A 37 7.55 5.36 -7.14
N ILE A 38 6.29 4.99 -7.34
CA ILE A 38 5.17 5.97 -7.38
C ILE A 38 5.10 6.74 -6.07
N SER A 39 5.18 6.06 -4.93
CA SER A 39 5.12 6.70 -3.62
C SER A 39 6.30 7.64 -3.35
N LEU A 40 7.50 7.28 -3.83
CA LEU A 40 8.68 8.15 -3.79
C LEU A 40 8.49 9.40 -4.67
N LEU A 41 7.92 9.25 -5.87
CA LEU A 41 7.61 10.39 -6.75
C LEU A 41 6.63 11.36 -6.08
N VAL A 42 5.61 10.83 -5.41
CA VAL A 42 4.67 11.67 -4.63
C VAL A 42 5.40 12.45 -3.53
N LEU A 43 6.28 11.81 -2.76
CA LEU A 43 7.06 12.49 -1.72
C LEU A 43 7.97 13.56 -2.30
N LEU A 44 8.63 13.28 -3.44
CA LEU A 44 9.42 14.29 -4.16
C LEU A 44 8.55 15.44 -4.64
N GLY A 45 7.33 15.16 -5.13
CA GLY A 45 6.36 16.18 -5.49
C GLY A 45 6.02 17.11 -4.32
N TRP A 46 5.83 16.56 -3.12
CA TRP A 46 5.62 17.35 -1.90
C TRP A 46 6.87 18.13 -1.50
N GLN A 47 8.06 17.52 -1.58
CA GLN A 47 9.32 18.18 -1.23
C GLN A 47 9.59 19.39 -2.14
N PHE A 48 9.49 19.22 -3.45
CA PHE A 48 9.83 20.27 -4.43
C PHE A 48 8.64 21.13 -4.86
N GLY A 49 7.44 20.85 -4.38
CA GLY A 49 6.24 21.61 -4.75
C GLY A 49 5.75 21.36 -6.19
N ILE A 50 6.05 20.18 -6.76
CA ILE A 50 5.67 19.83 -8.12
C ILE A 50 4.28 19.18 -8.10
N ASP A 51 3.26 19.93 -8.52
CA ASP A 51 1.87 19.48 -8.46
C ASP A 51 1.59 18.25 -9.33
N LEU A 52 2.21 18.16 -10.51
CA LEU A 52 2.09 17.00 -11.39
C LEU A 52 2.47 15.66 -10.72
N LEU A 53 3.45 15.68 -9.81
CA LEU A 53 3.88 14.47 -9.09
C LEU A 53 2.97 14.12 -7.91
N LYS A 54 2.29 15.12 -7.33
CA LYS A 54 1.34 14.93 -6.21
C LYS A 54 -0.03 14.51 -6.71
N ASP A 55 -0.47 15.09 -7.84
CA ASP A 55 -1.77 14.85 -8.48
C ASP A 55 -1.60 14.85 -10.00
N PRO A 56 -1.19 13.71 -10.59
CA PRO A 56 -0.95 13.61 -12.05
C PRO A 56 -2.21 13.78 -12.89
N PHE A 57 -3.39 13.68 -12.30
CA PHE A 57 -4.67 13.82 -13.03
C PHE A 57 -5.36 15.17 -12.80
N SER A 58 -4.81 16.03 -11.96
CA SER A 58 -5.32 17.38 -11.64
C SER A 58 -6.83 17.41 -11.30
N THR A 59 -7.33 16.31 -10.70
CA THR A 59 -8.78 16.09 -10.66
C THR A 59 -9.41 16.37 -9.31
N THR A 60 -8.67 16.27 -8.19
CA THR A 60 -9.33 16.41 -6.88
C THR A 60 -8.42 16.73 -5.71
N VAL A 61 -7.72 15.74 -5.19
CA VAL A 61 -6.89 15.88 -3.99
C VAL A 61 -5.59 15.13 -4.18
N ALA A 62 -4.48 15.84 -3.99
CA ALA A 62 -3.16 15.23 -4.04
C ALA A 62 -3.03 14.08 -3.01
N MET A 63 -2.26 13.05 -3.34
CA MET A 63 -2.01 11.95 -2.41
C MET A 63 -1.32 12.46 -1.15
N ASN A 64 -1.87 12.09 0.01
CA ASN A 64 -1.30 12.50 1.31
C ASN A 64 0.09 11.90 1.52
N PRO A 65 1.08 12.67 2.03
CA PRO A 65 2.46 12.21 2.25
C PRO A 65 2.57 11.00 3.17
N VAL A 66 1.76 10.94 4.23
CA VAL A 66 1.77 9.81 5.17
C VAL A 66 1.25 8.54 4.50
N SER A 67 0.27 8.66 3.59
CA SER A 67 -0.17 7.53 2.77
C SER A 67 0.95 7.03 1.87
N ALA A 68 1.72 7.93 1.24
CA ALA A 68 2.87 7.54 0.43
C ALA A 68 3.92 6.77 1.25
N ILE A 69 4.23 7.22 2.47
CA ILE A 69 5.12 6.48 3.38
C ILE A 69 4.53 5.12 3.75
N GLY A 70 3.24 5.05 4.06
CA GLY A 70 2.57 3.78 4.35
C GLY A 70 2.71 2.76 3.23
N PHE A 71 2.59 3.17 1.96
CA PHE A 71 2.81 2.30 0.80
C PHE A 71 4.27 1.88 0.65
N ILE A 72 5.23 2.78 0.88
CA ILE A 72 6.67 2.44 0.87
C ILE A 72 6.97 1.39 1.94
N LEU A 73 6.53 1.61 3.18
CA LEU A 73 6.77 0.68 4.29
C LEU A 73 6.13 -0.68 4.03
N SER A 74 4.90 -0.70 3.51
CA SER A 74 4.20 -1.94 3.13
C SER A 74 4.94 -2.70 2.03
N GLY A 75 5.40 -1.99 1.00
CA GLY A 75 6.17 -2.56 -0.09
C GLY A 75 7.51 -3.12 0.38
N ILE A 76 8.27 -2.37 1.18
CA ILE A 76 9.55 -2.84 1.74
C ILE A 76 9.31 -4.04 2.65
N SER A 77 8.29 -4.01 3.51
CA SER A 77 7.93 -5.14 4.37
C SER A 77 7.67 -6.40 3.55
N LEU A 78 6.82 -6.30 2.51
CA LEU A 78 6.53 -7.43 1.62
C LEU A 78 7.78 -7.95 0.91
N TRP A 79 8.67 -7.06 0.46
CA TRP A 79 9.93 -7.47 -0.14
C TRP A 79 10.82 -8.22 0.86
N LEU A 80 10.97 -7.70 2.06
CA LEU A 80 11.82 -8.31 3.09
C LEU A 80 11.32 -9.70 3.51
N PHE A 81 10.02 -9.98 3.44
CA PHE A 81 9.48 -11.33 3.69
C PHE A 81 9.98 -12.39 2.68
N THR A 82 10.54 -11.98 1.54
CA THR A 82 11.15 -12.95 0.61
C THR A 82 12.47 -13.53 1.14
N ASN A 83 13.07 -12.92 2.18
CA ASN A 83 14.31 -13.37 2.79
C ASN A 83 14.11 -13.56 4.30
N THR A 84 14.35 -14.80 4.77
CA THR A 84 14.17 -15.17 6.17
C THR A 84 15.04 -14.37 7.14
N ALA A 85 16.22 -13.93 6.71
CA ALA A 85 17.13 -13.12 7.53
C ALA A 85 16.51 -11.77 7.97
N TYR A 86 15.64 -11.20 7.15
CA TYR A 86 15.04 -9.88 7.41
C TYR A 86 13.61 -9.95 7.93
N ARG A 87 13.12 -11.13 8.31
CA ARG A 87 11.73 -11.34 8.75
C ARG A 87 11.34 -10.45 9.94
N LYS A 88 12.23 -10.26 10.92
CA LYS A 88 11.98 -9.39 12.08
C LYS A 88 11.76 -7.92 11.62
N THR A 89 12.63 -7.42 10.76
CA THR A 89 12.51 -6.06 10.20
C THR A 89 11.21 -5.92 9.41
N ALA A 90 10.85 -6.91 8.60
CA ALA A 90 9.59 -6.93 7.87
C ALA A 90 8.37 -6.83 8.81
N CYS A 91 8.37 -7.59 9.93
CA CYS A 91 7.30 -7.52 10.93
C CYS A 91 7.24 -6.15 11.61
N ILE A 92 8.37 -5.52 11.91
CA ILE A 92 8.41 -4.17 12.50
C ILE A 92 7.77 -3.16 11.54
N LEU A 93 8.15 -3.19 10.25
CA LEU A 93 7.56 -2.30 9.26
C LEU A 93 6.05 -2.54 9.10
N ALA A 94 5.61 -3.80 9.08
CA ALA A 94 4.19 -4.14 9.03
C ALA A 94 3.43 -3.63 10.27
N ALA A 95 4.03 -3.73 11.47
CA ALA A 95 3.46 -3.22 12.71
C ALA A 95 3.34 -1.68 12.69
N VAL A 96 4.31 -0.98 12.12
CA VAL A 96 4.24 0.48 11.95
C VAL A 96 3.10 0.86 11.01
N VAL A 97 2.93 0.16 9.88
CA VAL A 97 1.81 0.39 8.96
C VAL A 97 0.47 0.14 9.64
N LEU A 98 0.36 -0.95 10.40
CA LEU A 98 -0.83 -1.26 11.21
C LEU A 98 -1.13 -0.14 12.20
N LEU A 99 -0.13 0.31 12.94
CA LEU A 99 -0.28 1.37 13.94
C LEU A 99 -0.78 2.68 13.31
N VAL A 100 -0.19 3.12 12.21
CA VAL A 100 -0.62 4.32 11.48
C VAL A 100 -2.08 4.17 11.02
N GLY A 101 -2.43 3.02 10.44
CA GLY A 101 -3.80 2.71 10.02
C GLY A 101 -4.78 2.74 11.19
N LEU A 102 -4.44 2.09 12.32
CA LEU A 102 -5.30 2.04 13.51
C LEU A 102 -5.48 3.43 14.14
N LEU A 103 -4.41 4.20 14.28
CA LEU A 103 -4.49 5.54 14.86
C LEU A 103 -5.38 6.46 14.02
N LYS A 104 -5.23 6.41 12.68
CA LYS A 104 -6.06 7.26 11.81
C LYS A 104 -7.49 6.75 11.72
N PHE A 105 -7.70 5.47 11.48
CA PHE A 105 -9.04 4.88 11.38
C PHE A 105 -9.80 4.94 12.71
N GLY A 106 -9.12 4.62 13.83
CA GLY A 106 -9.70 4.71 15.16
C GLY A 106 -10.00 6.15 15.57
N GLY A 107 -9.12 7.11 15.27
CA GLY A 107 -9.38 8.52 15.48
C GLY A 107 -10.64 8.99 14.76
N LEU A 108 -10.80 8.61 13.48
CA LEU A 108 -12.01 8.91 12.72
C LEU A 108 -13.26 8.28 13.31
N ALA A 109 -13.18 7.04 13.79
CA ALA A 109 -14.33 6.34 14.39
C ALA A 109 -14.81 6.96 15.71
N VAL A 110 -13.89 7.58 16.47
CA VAL A 110 -14.21 8.25 17.76
C VAL A 110 -14.46 9.76 17.56
N GLY A 111 -14.38 10.28 16.34
CA GLY A 111 -14.53 11.71 16.06
C GLY A 111 -13.33 12.56 16.50
N LEU A 112 -12.18 11.92 16.77
CA LEU A 112 -10.92 12.59 17.10
C LEU A 112 -10.12 12.81 15.83
N ASP A 113 -9.94 14.07 15.43
CA ASP A 113 -9.11 14.41 14.28
C ASP A 113 -7.63 14.44 14.71
N LEU A 114 -7.03 13.25 14.74
CA LEU A 114 -5.61 13.14 15.04
C LEU A 114 -4.77 13.70 13.88
N PRO A 115 -3.86 14.65 14.12
CA PRO A 115 -3.09 15.33 13.07
C PRO A 115 -1.95 14.48 12.51
N ILE A 116 -2.13 13.14 12.43
CA ILE A 116 -1.10 12.20 11.96
C ILE A 116 -0.76 12.43 10.50
N ASP A 117 -1.76 12.78 9.70
CA ASP A 117 -1.61 13.04 8.26
C ASP A 117 -1.03 14.42 7.95
N THR A 118 -0.94 15.32 8.93
CA THR A 118 -0.31 16.63 8.79
C THR A 118 1.10 16.72 9.37
N PHE A 119 1.60 15.63 9.96
CA PHE A 119 2.93 15.59 10.59
C PHE A 119 4.07 15.86 9.60
N LEU A 120 3.95 15.37 8.36
CA LEU A 120 4.89 15.67 7.30
C LEU A 120 4.41 16.84 6.44
N PHE A 121 5.33 17.74 6.10
CA PHE A 121 5.06 18.92 5.27
C PHE A 121 3.94 19.82 5.83
N THR A 122 3.90 20.01 7.13
CA THR A 122 2.88 20.76 7.87
C THR A 122 2.57 22.11 7.22
N ASP A 123 3.61 22.90 6.88
CA ASP A 123 3.44 24.23 6.26
C ASP A 123 2.70 24.17 4.92
N LYS A 124 3.08 23.20 4.06
CA LYS A 124 2.45 23.04 2.74
C LYS A 124 1.02 22.53 2.85
N LEU A 125 0.74 21.67 3.83
CA LEU A 125 -0.60 21.16 4.10
C LEU A 125 -1.51 22.24 4.73
N LEU A 126 -0.97 23.13 5.54
CA LEU A 126 -1.70 24.27 6.08
C LEU A 126 -2.08 25.26 4.98
N VAL A 127 -1.18 25.52 4.02
CA VAL A 127 -1.47 26.35 2.84
C VAL A 127 -2.57 25.71 2.00
N ALA A 128 -2.51 24.41 1.76
CA ALA A 128 -3.56 23.69 1.04
C ALA A 128 -4.92 23.73 1.77
N LYS A 129 -4.90 23.61 3.11
CA LYS A 129 -6.10 23.76 3.94
C LYS A 129 -6.70 25.16 3.86
N ALA A 130 -5.86 26.20 3.89
CA ALA A 130 -6.30 27.60 3.73
C ALA A 130 -6.91 27.87 2.36
N ALA A 131 -6.51 27.12 1.32
CA ALA A 131 -7.07 27.16 -0.03
C ALA A 131 -8.34 26.28 -0.19
N ASN A 132 -8.95 25.81 0.89
CA ASN A 132 -10.10 24.88 0.87
C ASN A 132 -9.83 23.55 0.14
N LEU A 133 -8.57 23.10 0.11
CA LEU A 133 -8.14 21.81 -0.43
C LEU A 133 -7.54 20.94 0.68
N PRO A 134 -8.34 20.50 1.67
CA PRO A 134 -7.82 19.75 2.80
C PRO A 134 -7.28 18.41 2.32
N ASN A 135 -5.96 18.23 2.43
CA ASN A 135 -5.32 16.96 2.11
C ASN A 135 -5.25 16.06 3.35
N ARG A 136 -6.27 15.25 3.53
CA ARG A 136 -6.38 14.26 4.62
C ARG A 136 -6.31 12.85 4.05
N MET A 137 -5.81 11.92 4.88
CA MET A 137 -5.86 10.50 4.53
C MET A 137 -7.32 10.04 4.52
N ALA A 138 -7.76 9.48 3.39
CA ALA A 138 -9.11 8.94 3.26
C ALA A 138 -9.36 7.78 4.24
N PRO A 139 -10.57 7.66 4.83
CA PRO A 139 -10.93 6.56 5.73
C PRO A 139 -10.68 5.18 5.13
N ASN A 140 -10.98 5.00 3.84
CA ASN A 140 -10.72 3.76 3.09
C ASN A 140 -9.23 3.42 3.08
N THR A 141 -8.35 4.41 2.88
CA THR A 141 -6.90 4.23 2.90
C THR A 141 -6.41 3.81 4.29
N ALA A 142 -6.91 4.47 5.35
CA ALA A 142 -6.58 4.12 6.72
C ALA A 142 -7.02 2.68 7.05
N PHE A 143 -8.24 2.30 6.66
CA PHE A 143 -8.75 0.93 6.83
C PHE A 143 -7.92 -0.09 6.03
N CYS A 144 -7.56 0.22 4.78
CA CYS A 144 -6.68 -0.64 3.99
C CYS A 144 -5.30 -0.82 4.62
N PHE A 145 -4.74 0.21 5.29
CA PHE A 145 -3.48 0.05 6.03
C PHE A 145 -3.62 -0.85 7.25
N VAL A 146 -4.75 -0.80 7.97
CA VAL A 146 -5.03 -1.77 9.04
C VAL A 146 -5.03 -3.19 8.48
N LEU A 147 -5.79 -3.45 7.42
CA LEU A 147 -5.87 -4.77 6.80
C LEU A 147 -4.51 -5.23 6.25
N THR A 148 -3.75 -4.33 5.62
CA THR A 148 -2.41 -4.61 5.08
C THR A 148 -1.45 -4.98 6.20
N GLY A 149 -1.40 -4.20 7.27
CA GLY A 149 -0.53 -4.48 8.42
C GLY A 149 -0.86 -5.83 9.06
N VAL A 150 -2.15 -6.11 9.31
CA VAL A 150 -2.60 -7.42 9.82
C VAL A 150 -2.25 -8.55 8.87
N SER A 151 -2.51 -8.39 7.56
CA SER A 151 -2.22 -9.38 6.54
C SER A 151 -0.73 -9.73 6.49
N LEU A 152 0.16 -8.72 6.50
CA LEU A 152 1.61 -8.91 6.51
C LEU A 152 2.10 -9.60 7.80
N LEU A 153 1.56 -9.24 8.97
CA LEU A 153 1.90 -9.88 10.23
C LEU A 153 1.44 -11.34 10.25
N LEU A 154 0.23 -11.63 9.80
CA LEU A 154 -0.27 -13.01 9.69
C LEU A 154 0.59 -13.82 8.71
N PHE A 155 0.94 -13.24 7.57
CA PHE A 155 1.82 -13.88 6.59
C PHE A 155 3.15 -14.35 7.20
N SER A 156 3.66 -13.60 8.20
CA SER A 156 4.87 -13.99 8.92
C SER A 156 4.71 -15.28 9.76
N HIS A 157 3.51 -15.59 10.21
CA HIS A 157 3.22 -16.73 11.09
C HIS A 157 2.61 -17.94 10.36
N GLU A 158 2.25 -17.77 9.08
CA GLU A 158 1.60 -18.83 8.32
C GLU A 158 2.54 -19.97 7.96
N ASN A 159 2.07 -21.18 8.23
CA ASN A 159 2.76 -22.42 7.89
C ASN A 159 2.16 -23.02 6.60
N SER A 160 2.99 -23.62 5.77
CA SER A 160 2.68 -24.09 4.40
C SER A 160 1.44 -25.02 4.28
N LYS A 161 0.99 -25.61 5.38
CA LYS A 161 -0.07 -26.65 5.41
C LYS A 161 -1.44 -26.19 5.91
N LYS A 162 -1.62 -24.95 6.32
CA LYS A 162 -2.90 -24.43 6.87
C LYS A 162 -3.50 -23.37 5.92
N GLN A 163 -4.82 -23.13 6.08
CA GLN A 163 -5.50 -22.01 5.45
C GLN A 163 -4.71 -20.72 5.74
N LYS A 164 -4.58 -19.90 4.74
CA LYS A 164 -3.77 -18.67 4.82
C LYS A 164 -4.68 -17.46 4.94
N PRO A 165 -5.03 -17.03 6.18
CA PRO A 165 -5.94 -15.90 6.39
C PRO A 165 -5.40 -14.61 5.78
N SER A 166 -4.08 -14.45 5.64
CA SER A 166 -3.50 -13.29 4.95
C SER A 166 -4.01 -13.12 3.51
N HIS A 167 -4.27 -14.22 2.80
CA HIS A 167 -4.79 -14.17 1.42
C HIS A 167 -6.22 -13.63 1.35
N TYR A 168 -7.08 -13.96 2.32
CA TYR A 168 -8.45 -13.44 2.37
C TYR A 168 -8.43 -11.93 2.66
N LEU A 169 -7.57 -11.49 3.57
CA LEU A 169 -7.39 -10.06 3.84
C LEU A 169 -6.85 -9.32 2.61
N ALA A 170 -5.87 -9.90 1.91
CA ALA A 170 -5.36 -9.33 0.67
C ALA A 170 -6.46 -9.21 -0.40
N LEU A 171 -7.37 -10.20 -0.52
CA LEU A 171 -8.50 -10.12 -1.43
C LEU A 171 -9.44 -8.96 -1.07
N VAL A 172 -9.75 -8.78 0.22
CA VAL A 172 -10.56 -7.63 0.68
C VAL A 172 -9.89 -6.31 0.32
N ILE A 173 -8.57 -6.17 0.53
CA ILE A 173 -7.82 -4.96 0.15
C ILE A 173 -7.93 -4.69 -1.35
N VAL A 174 -7.78 -5.71 -2.19
CA VAL A 174 -7.94 -5.59 -3.65
C VAL A 174 -9.34 -5.13 -4.02
N LEU A 175 -10.38 -5.71 -3.42
CA LEU A 175 -11.77 -5.31 -3.67
C LEU A 175 -12.04 -3.86 -3.26
N MET A 176 -11.51 -3.42 -2.11
CA MET A 176 -11.59 -2.02 -1.66
C MET A 176 -10.86 -1.08 -2.62
N GLY A 177 -9.68 -1.46 -3.09
CA GLY A 177 -8.92 -0.71 -4.09
C GLY A 177 -9.67 -0.59 -5.42
N LEU A 178 -10.27 -1.68 -5.91
CA LEU A 178 -11.09 -1.68 -7.12
C LEU A 178 -12.34 -0.80 -6.96
N LEU A 179 -13.01 -0.87 -5.82
CA LEU A 179 -14.16 -0.03 -5.52
C LEU A 179 -13.80 1.45 -5.55
N SER A 180 -12.67 1.82 -4.92
CA SER A 180 -12.17 3.18 -4.95
C SER A 180 -11.80 3.63 -6.37
N LEU A 181 -11.14 2.77 -7.16
CA LEU A 181 -10.79 3.04 -8.55
C LEU A 181 -12.04 3.29 -9.42
N LEU A 182 -13.06 2.44 -9.28
CA LEU A 182 -14.35 2.62 -9.94
C LEU A 182 -15.02 3.94 -9.52
N GLY A 183 -14.96 4.26 -8.22
CA GLY A 183 -15.47 5.53 -7.70
C GLY A 183 -14.83 6.74 -8.39
N TYR A 184 -13.51 6.74 -8.52
CA TYR A 184 -12.80 7.80 -9.26
C TYR A 184 -13.16 7.84 -10.75
N LEU A 185 -13.24 6.68 -11.40
CA LEU A 185 -13.54 6.56 -12.83
C LEU A 185 -14.94 7.09 -13.16
N TYR A 186 -15.92 6.76 -12.32
CA TYR A 186 -17.32 7.18 -12.50
C TYR A 186 -17.68 8.46 -11.74
N ARG A 187 -16.71 9.11 -11.06
CA ARG A 187 -16.91 10.31 -10.23
C ARG A 187 -17.98 10.15 -9.13
N VAL A 188 -18.12 8.93 -8.60
CA VAL A 188 -19.07 8.60 -7.52
C VAL A 188 -18.36 8.74 -6.18
N GLN A 189 -18.57 9.89 -5.51
CA GLN A 189 -17.91 10.20 -4.23
C GLN A 189 -18.16 9.15 -3.14
N SER A 190 -19.33 8.54 -3.11
CA SER A 190 -19.68 7.51 -2.13
C SER A 190 -18.79 6.27 -2.18
N PHE A 191 -18.05 6.01 -3.25
CA PHE A 191 -17.19 4.84 -3.39
C PHE A 191 -15.75 5.06 -2.91
N TYR A 192 -15.30 6.30 -2.83
CA TYR A 192 -13.96 6.63 -2.33
C TYR A 192 -13.96 7.52 -1.08
N GLY A 193 -15.12 7.98 -0.65
CA GLY A 193 -15.31 8.74 0.58
C GLY A 193 -16.44 8.16 1.41
N PHE A 194 -16.22 7.05 2.12
CA PHE A 194 -17.24 6.42 2.97
C PHE A 194 -17.77 7.30 4.11
N LEU A 195 -17.04 8.36 4.45
CA LEU A 195 -17.43 9.35 5.44
C LEU A 195 -17.18 10.72 4.82
N THR A 196 -18.24 11.33 4.31
CA THR A 196 -18.25 12.76 3.98
C THR A 196 -18.14 13.56 5.26
N TYR A 197 -17.05 14.30 5.41
CA TYR A 197 -16.90 15.34 6.43
C TYR A 197 -17.31 16.68 5.86
#